data_f5c62569ba6401e9c695167abfcd3dd1
#
_entry.id   f5c62569ba6401e9c695167abfcd3dd1
#
_cell.length_a   1.000
_cell.length_b   1.000
_cell.length_c   1.000
_cell.angle_alpha   90.00
_cell.angle_beta   90.00
_cell.angle_gamma   90.00
#
_symmetry.space_group_name_H-M   'P 1'
#
loop_
_entity.id
_entity.type
_entity.pdbx_description
1 polymer ?
#
loop_
_entity_poly.entity_id
_entity_poly.type
_entity_poly.pdbx_seq_one_letter_code
_entity_poly.pdbx_strand_id
1 'polypeptide(L)'
;MTSLIDRAVEFAAKAHQGQFRKGTDIPYISHPCAVGMILLAAGCGPEIVAAGILHDTLEDTDATYSDLVEQFGQNVADIVMGCSEPDKSLSWEERKEHTVQYLKTASQPVRMVACADKLHNVRSTLRAMQSCDSTLVWNRFKRGKEQQEWYYRQLIESLGHESAFPLLTLLEQEVELLFGARAESSKTSKLKSEPVREAEMEPETEAPLGEGLDGKSGE
;
A
#
# COMPACT_ATOMS: atom_id res chain seq x y z
N MET A 1 28.88 -24.75 4.90
CA MET A 1 28.62 -23.42 4.31
C MET A 1 27.42 -22.84 5.01
N THR A 2 27.50 -21.62 5.50
CA THR A 2 26.37 -20.89 6.12
C THR A 2 25.28 -20.67 5.05
N SER A 3 24.01 -20.88 5.41
CA SER A 3 22.91 -20.72 4.46
C SER A 3 22.75 -19.25 4.03
N LEU A 4 22.08 -19.00 2.91
CA LEU A 4 21.76 -17.63 2.45
C LEU A 4 20.97 -16.86 3.52
N ILE A 5 20.02 -17.53 4.15
CA ILE A 5 19.18 -16.96 5.21
C ILE A 5 20.01 -16.61 6.44
N ASP A 6 20.92 -17.48 6.88
CA ASP A 6 21.78 -17.19 8.04
C ASP A 6 22.64 -15.94 7.79
N ARG A 7 23.25 -15.84 6.58
CA ARG A 7 24.03 -14.65 6.19
C ARG A 7 23.18 -13.38 6.18
N ALA A 8 21.94 -13.46 5.69
CA ALA A 8 21.01 -12.33 5.69
C ALA A 8 20.67 -11.88 7.12
N VAL A 9 20.44 -12.82 8.05
CA VAL A 9 20.21 -12.51 9.47
C VAL A 9 21.43 -11.83 10.09
N GLU A 10 22.64 -12.38 9.87
CA GLU A 10 23.87 -11.80 10.42
C GLU A 10 24.13 -10.38 9.87
N PHE A 11 23.93 -10.18 8.57
CA PHE A 11 24.10 -8.88 7.93
C PHE A 11 23.10 -7.86 8.47
N ALA A 12 21.81 -8.20 8.47
CA ALA A 12 20.75 -7.33 8.98
C ALA A 12 20.95 -6.99 10.46
N ALA A 13 21.38 -7.98 11.28
CA ALA A 13 21.65 -7.76 12.70
C ALA A 13 22.81 -6.76 12.93
N LYS A 14 23.85 -6.81 12.10
CA LYS A 14 24.97 -5.85 12.16
C LYS A 14 24.52 -4.47 11.66
N ALA A 15 23.81 -4.42 10.52
CA ALA A 15 23.37 -3.18 9.91
C ALA A 15 22.41 -2.39 10.82
N HIS A 16 21.48 -3.06 11.49
CA HIS A 16 20.51 -2.46 12.42
C HIS A 16 20.98 -2.41 13.87
N GLN A 17 22.28 -2.59 14.13
CA GLN A 17 22.80 -2.58 15.50
C GLN A 17 22.48 -1.24 16.20
N GLY A 18 21.94 -1.31 17.42
CA GLY A 18 21.57 -0.13 18.20
C GLY A 18 20.26 0.53 17.80
N GLN A 19 19.56 0.03 16.79
CA GLN A 19 18.22 0.48 16.42
C GLN A 19 17.14 -0.28 17.21
N PHE A 20 16.04 0.41 17.51
CA PHE A 20 14.90 -0.13 18.24
C PHE A 20 13.58 0.11 17.50
N ARG A 21 12.60 -0.76 17.71
CA ARG A 21 11.23 -0.56 17.23
C ARG A 21 10.64 0.71 17.86
N LYS A 22 10.00 1.53 17.04
CA LYS A 22 9.51 2.85 17.42
C LYS A 22 8.65 2.83 18.70
N GLY A 23 9.08 3.60 19.70
CA GLY A 23 8.38 3.70 20.98
C GLY A 23 8.47 2.45 21.87
N THR A 24 9.49 1.63 21.68
CA THR A 24 9.79 0.43 22.48
C THR A 24 11.29 0.29 22.72
N ASP A 25 11.68 -0.64 23.58
CA ASP A 25 13.05 -1.10 23.82
C ASP A 25 13.41 -2.40 23.03
N ILE A 26 12.52 -2.83 22.15
CA ILE A 26 12.69 -4.05 21.33
C ILE A 26 13.70 -3.76 20.22
N PRO A 27 14.82 -4.53 20.11
CA PRO A 27 15.77 -4.38 19.02
C PRO A 27 15.11 -4.48 17.63
N TYR A 28 15.48 -3.57 16.72
CA TYR A 28 14.83 -3.45 15.41
C TYR A 28 14.89 -4.73 14.59
N ILE A 29 16.01 -5.49 14.70
CA ILE A 29 16.21 -6.76 13.98
C ILE A 29 15.08 -7.77 14.18
N SER A 30 14.32 -7.67 15.28
CA SER A 30 13.15 -8.51 15.52
C SER A 30 12.09 -8.40 14.40
N HIS A 31 11.99 -7.22 13.77
CA HIS A 31 11.06 -7.00 12.66
C HIS A 31 11.51 -7.66 11.35
N PRO A 32 12.70 -7.41 10.81
CA PRO A 32 13.21 -8.10 9.63
C PRO A 32 13.20 -9.64 9.77
N CYS A 33 13.62 -10.16 10.94
CA CYS A 33 13.56 -11.59 11.20
C CYS A 33 12.11 -12.13 11.13
N ALA A 34 11.14 -11.42 11.73
CA ALA A 34 9.74 -11.81 11.66
C ALA A 34 9.18 -11.77 10.24
N VAL A 35 9.58 -10.79 9.42
CA VAL A 35 9.22 -10.72 7.99
C VAL A 35 9.78 -11.94 7.25
N GLY A 36 11.04 -12.29 7.46
CA GLY A 36 11.63 -13.51 6.90
C GLY A 36 10.89 -14.79 7.32
N MET A 37 10.49 -14.89 8.60
CA MET A 37 9.70 -16.03 9.11
C MET A 37 8.32 -16.12 8.47
N ILE A 38 7.64 -15.00 8.24
CA ILE A 38 6.35 -14.94 7.53
C ILE A 38 6.51 -15.46 6.10
N LEU A 39 7.53 -15.00 5.39
CA LEU A 39 7.82 -15.45 4.02
C LEU A 39 8.19 -16.93 3.95
N LEU A 40 8.97 -17.42 4.90
CA LEU A 40 9.32 -18.84 5.01
C LEU A 40 8.08 -19.70 5.24
N ALA A 41 7.20 -19.28 6.16
CA ALA A 41 5.93 -19.96 6.42
C ALA A 41 4.96 -19.92 5.23
N ALA A 42 5.06 -18.89 4.39
CA ALA A 42 4.32 -18.78 3.13
C ALA A 42 4.92 -19.62 1.99
N GLY A 43 5.99 -20.39 2.24
CA GLY A 43 6.63 -21.27 1.25
C GLY A 43 7.52 -20.54 0.24
N CYS A 44 7.96 -19.32 0.53
CA CYS A 44 8.85 -18.56 -0.35
C CYS A 44 10.25 -19.19 -0.42
N GLY A 45 10.89 -19.08 -1.59
CA GLY A 45 12.26 -19.53 -1.78
C GLY A 45 13.27 -18.70 -0.96
N PRO A 46 14.50 -19.23 -0.78
CA PRO A 46 15.49 -18.65 0.14
C PRO A 46 15.90 -17.21 -0.25
N GLU A 47 15.87 -16.85 -1.53
CA GLU A 47 16.18 -15.48 -1.99
C GLU A 47 15.12 -14.46 -1.55
N ILE A 48 13.84 -14.81 -1.62
CA ILE A 48 12.74 -13.95 -1.17
C ILE A 48 12.76 -13.80 0.35
N VAL A 49 13.06 -14.90 1.07
CA VAL A 49 13.20 -14.88 2.54
C VAL A 49 14.37 -14.00 2.95
N ALA A 50 15.53 -14.15 2.29
CA ALA A 50 16.70 -13.30 2.53
C ALA A 50 16.40 -11.83 2.24
N ALA A 51 15.75 -11.53 1.11
CA ALA A 51 15.34 -10.16 0.78
C ALA A 51 14.37 -9.60 1.83
N GLY A 52 13.45 -10.39 2.36
CA GLY A 52 12.57 -9.99 3.46
C GLY A 52 13.31 -9.66 4.75
N ILE A 53 14.41 -10.39 5.06
CA ILE A 53 15.27 -10.08 6.21
C ILE A 53 16.10 -8.81 5.97
N LEU A 54 16.40 -8.50 4.71
CA LEU A 54 17.26 -7.37 4.33
C LEU A 54 16.45 -6.11 3.92
N HIS A 55 15.11 -6.17 3.84
CA HIS A 55 14.28 -5.20 3.14
C HIS A 55 14.46 -3.73 3.57
N ASP A 56 14.76 -3.49 4.85
CA ASP A 56 14.96 -2.15 5.41
C ASP A 56 16.43 -1.70 5.43
N THR A 57 17.38 -2.57 5.04
CA THR A 57 18.81 -2.24 5.19
C THR A 57 19.25 -1.08 4.30
N LEU A 58 18.77 -1.00 3.04
CA LEU A 58 19.08 0.12 2.14
C LEU A 58 18.41 1.42 2.57
N GLU A 59 17.27 1.31 3.26
CA GLU A 59 16.52 2.49 3.65
C GLU A 59 16.99 3.06 4.99
N ASP A 60 17.30 2.22 5.98
CA ASP A 60 17.46 2.62 7.37
C ASP A 60 18.86 2.40 7.93
N THR A 61 19.84 2.01 7.08
CA THR A 61 21.25 1.80 7.48
C THR A 61 22.21 2.37 6.44
N ASP A 62 23.52 2.23 6.69
CA ASP A 62 24.57 2.62 5.75
C ASP A 62 24.88 1.56 4.67
N ALA A 63 24.13 0.45 4.66
CA ALA A 63 24.30 -0.60 3.66
C ALA A 63 23.95 -0.08 2.26
N THR A 64 24.79 -0.44 1.28
CA THR A 64 24.61 -0.04 -0.10
C THR A 64 24.07 -1.18 -0.96
N TYR A 65 23.48 -0.82 -2.11
CA TYR A 65 23.05 -1.81 -3.11
C TYR A 65 24.24 -2.72 -3.56
N SER A 66 25.44 -2.15 -3.71
CA SER A 66 26.65 -2.91 -4.08
C SER A 66 27.01 -3.95 -3.02
N ASP A 67 26.87 -3.63 -1.73
CA ASP A 67 27.11 -4.59 -0.65
C ASP A 67 26.15 -5.78 -0.73
N LEU A 68 24.88 -5.50 -1.07
CA LEU A 68 23.87 -6.55 -1.21
C LEU A 68 24.15 -7.44 -2.44
N VAL A 69 24.55 -6.85 -3.57
CA VAL A 69 24.92 -7.62 -4.77
C VAL A 69 26.12 -8.52 -4.49
N GLU A 70 27.17 -8.00 -3.86
CA GLU A 70 28.38 -8.76 -3.53
C GLU A 70 28.10 -9.94 -2.59
N GLN A 71 27.28 -9.72 -1.56
CA GLN A 71 27.06 -10.72 -0.52
C GLN A 71 25.91 -11.67 -0.80
N PHE A 72 24.84 -11.23 -1.51
CA PHE A 72 23.61 -11.99 -1.67
C PHE A 72 23.20 -12.22 -3.12
N GLY A 73 23.88 -11.57 -4.07
CA GLY A 73 23.61 -11.66 -5.51
C GLY A 73 22.53 -10.67 -5.98
N GLN A 74 22.50 -10.48 -7.31
CA GLN A 74 21.68 -9.48 -8.00
C GLN A 74 20.19 -9.63 -7.64
N ASN A 75 19.63 -10.86 -7.68
CA ASN A 75 18.20 -11.08 -7.43
C ASN A 75 17.75 -10.59 -6.05
N VAL A 76 18.52 -10.88 -5.00
CA VAL A 76 18.19 -10.43 -3.64
C VAL A 76 18.27 -8.91 -3.55
N ALA A 77 19.34 -8.31 -4.10
CA ALA A 77 19.54 -6.86 -4.09
C ALA A 77 18.41 -6.12 -4.84
N ASP A 78 17.96 -6.65 -5.99
CA ASP A 78 16.87 -6.08 -6.78
C ASP A 78 15.53 -6.12 -6.03
N ILE A 79 15.25 -7.22 -5.32
CA ILE A 79 14.04 -7.32 -4.49
C ILE A 79 14.08 -6.30 -3.36
N VAL A 80 15.22 -6.18 -2.65
CA VAL A 80 15.39 -5.21 -1.55
C VAL A 80 15.26 -3.78 -2.07
N MET A 81 15.91 -3.46 -3.19
CA MET A 81 15.78 -2.14 -3.84
C MET A 81 14.32 -1.83 -4.19
N GLY A 82 13.58 -2.82 -4.70
CA GLY A 82 12.16 -2.68 -5.01
C GLY A 82 11.26 -2.49 -3.78
N CYS A 83 11.74 -2.80 -2.57
CA CYS A 83 11.02 -2.56 -1.32
C CYS A 83 11.35 -1.20 -0.69
N SER A 84 12.45 -0.54 -1.11
CA SER A 84 12.95 0.69 -0.52
C SER A 84 12.26 1.93 -1.09
N GLU A 85 11.95 2.91 -0.24
CA GLU A 85 11.39 4.20 -0.69
C GLU A 85 12.49 5.03 -1.37
N PRO A 86 12.27 5.52 -2.61
CA PRO A 86 13.34 6.12 -3.42
C PRO A 86 13.80 7.49 -2.92
N ASP A 87 12.93 8.26 -2.26
CA ASP A 87 13.24 9.63 -1.84
C ASP A 87 12.59 9.97 -0.48
N LYS A 88 13.42 10.05 0.55
CA LYS A 88 12.99 10.42 1.91
C LYS A 88 12.71 11.93 2.08
N SER A 89 13.06 12.78 1.11
CA SER A 89 12.80 14.22 1.15
C SER A 89 11.34 14.56 0.86
N LEU A 90 10.62 13.66 0.19
CA LEU A 90 9.20 13.81 -0.12
C LEU A 90 8.32 13.74 1.14
N SER A 91 7.13 14.34 1.06
CA SER A 91 6.13 14.24 2.11
C SER A 91 5.72 12.78 2.35
N TRP A 92 5.12 12.49 3.50
CA TRP A 92 4.62 11.14 3.80
C TRP A 92 3.57 10.70 2.77
N GLU A 93 2.69 11.61 2.39
CA GLU A 93 1.61 11.38 1.42
C GLU A 93 2.18 11.00 0.04
N GLU A 94 3.12 11.78 -0.48
CA GLU A 94 3.76 11.51 -1.77
C GLU A 94 4.49 10.17 -1.78
N ARG A 95 5.23 9.86 -0.72
CA ARG A 95 5.93 8.58 -0.62
C ARG A 95 4.96 7.40 -0.59
N LYS A 96 3.84 7.50 0.16
CA LYS A 96 2.84 6.43 0.24
C LYS A 96 2.05 6.27 -1.06
N GLU A 97 1.72 7.36 -1.73
CA GLU A 97 1.12 7.31 -3.06
C GLU A 97 2.07 6.64 -4.07
N HIS A 98 3.35 7.02 -4.06
CA HIS A 98 4.36 6.37 -4.91
C HIS A 98 4.43 4.86 -4.66
N THR A 99 4.50 4.43 -3.39
CA THR A 99 4.53 3.00 -3.03
C THR A 99 3.28 2.27 -3.53
N VAL A 100 2.09 2.86 -3.34
CA VAL A 100 0.81 2.32 -3.81
C VAL A 100 0.80 2.14 -5.33
N GLN A 101 1.25 3.13 -6.10
CA GLN A 101 1.29 3.03 -7.56
C GLN A 101 2.34 2.02 -8.04
N TYR A 102 3.54 2.04 -7.45
CA TYR A 102 4.61 1.12 -7.81
C TYR A 102 4.22 -0.36 -7.58
N LEU A 103 3.59 -0.69 -6.46
CA LEU A 103 3.24 -2.07 -6.12
C LEU A 103 2.19 -2.69 -7.06
N LYS A 104 1.46 -1.91 -7.85
CA LYS A 104 0.55 -2.43 -8.87
C LYS A 104 1.27 -3.22 -9.96
N THR A 105 2.50 -2.82 -10.29
CA THR A 105 3.30 -3.39 -11.38
C THR A 105 4.62 -4.01 -10.91
N ALA A 106 4.87 -3.99 -9.60
CA ALA A 106 6.08 -4.58 -9.02
C ALA A 106 6.09 -6.11 -9.22
N SER A 107 7.30 -6.68 -9.31
CA SER A 107 7.47 -8.12 -9.43
C SER A 107 6.84 -8.86 -8.23
N GLN A 108 6.41 -10.11 -8.45
CA GLN A 108 5.80 -10.90 -7.38
C GLN A 108 6.70 -11.04 -6.15
N PRO A 109 8.04 -11.26 -6.23
CA PRO A 109 8.90 -11.27 -5.06
C PRO A 109 8.85 -9.98 -4.24
N VAL A 110 8.88 -8.81 -4.88
CA VAL A 110 8.74 -7.50 -4.20
C VAL A 110 7.39 -7.37 -3.51
N ARG A 111 6.29 -7.76 -4.19
CA ARG A 111 4.93 -7.75 -3.62
C ARG A 111 4.81 -8.68 -2.41
N MET A 112 5.46 -9.85 -2.45
CA MET A 112 5.49 -10.80 -1.32
C MET A 112 6.21 -10.22 -0.11
N VAL A 113 7.39 -9.60 -0.30
CA VAL A 113 8.16 -8.96 0.78
C VAL A 113 7.38 -7.78 1.36
N ALA A 114 6.86 -6.88 0.51
CA ALA A 114 6.05 -5.75 0.96
C ALA A 114 4.80 -6.20 1.75
N CYS A 115 4.13 -7.26 1.30
CA CYS A 115 2.98 -7.84 2.01
C CYS A 115 3.38 -8.38 3.39
N ALA A 116 4.48 -9.12 3.49
CA ALA A 116 4.97 -9.68 4.75
C ALA A 116 5.38 -8.59 5.76
N ASP A 117 6.06 -7.53 5.29
CA ASP A 117 6.38 -6.37 6.10
C ASP A 117 5.11 -5.74 6.69
N LYS A 118 4.14 -5.43 5.84
CA LYS A 118 2.89 -4.79 6.28
C LYS A 118 2.07 -5.69 7.19
N LEU A 119 2.04 -6.99 6.94
CA LEU A 119 1.39 -7.96 7.82
C LEU A 119 2.04 -7.97 9.21
N HIS A 120 3.38 -7.98 9.30
CA HIS A 120 4.06 -7.90 10.58
C HIS A 120 3.80 -6.57 11.31
N ASN A 121 3.75 -5.45 10.59
CA ASN A 121 3.47 -4.15 11.17
C ASN A 121 2.03 -4.06 11.72
N VAL A 122 1.02 -4.58 11.00
CA VAL A 122 -0.37 -4.68 11.49
C VAL A 122 -0.44 -5.54 12.76
N ARG A 123 0.16 -6.73 12.75
CA ARG A 123 0.21 -7.63 13.92
C ARG A 123 0.88 -6.99 15.13
N SER A 124 1.95 -6.23 14.90
CA SER A 124 2.63 -5.49 15.98
C SER A 124 1.73 -4.41 16.58
N THR A 125 0.95 -3.72 15.74
CA THR A 125 -0.01 -2.69 16.18
C THR A 125 -1.16 -3.32 16.95
N LEU A 126 -1.74 -4.43 16.48
CA LEU A 126 -2.79 -5.17 17.17
C LEU A 126 -2.34 -5.67 18.55
N ARG A 127 -1.12 -6.24 18.65
CA ARG A 127 -0.54 -6.64 19.93
C ARG A 127 -0.34 -5.46 20.89
N ALA A 128 0.12 -4.32 20.38
CA ALA A 128 0.28 -3.12 21.21
C ALA A 128 -1.07 -2.63 21.75
N MET A 129 -2.16 -2.72 20.97
CA MET A 129 -3.52 -2.35 21.41
C MET A 129 -4.08 -3.28 22.49
N GLN A 130 -3.64 -4.54 22.54
CA GLN A 130 -4.01 -5.45 23.63
C GLN A 130 -3.34 -5.10 24.96
N SER A 131 -2.18 -4.43 24.92
CA SER A 131 -1.34 -4.16 26.08
C SER A 131 -1.45 -2.72 26.61
N CYS A 132 -2.00 -1.79 25.83
CA CYS A 132 -2.13 -0.38 26.24
C CYS A 132 -3.31 0.30 25.51
N ASP A 133 -3.68 1.50 26.00
CA ASP A 133 -4.73 2.32 25.38
C ASP A 133 -4.45 2.56 23.88
N SER A 134 -5.48 2.37 23.06
CA SER A 134 -5.41 2.52 21.61
C SER A 134 -4.95 3.93 21.18
N THR A 135 -5.30 4.97 21.94
CA THR A 135 -4.88 6.34 21.68
C THR A 135 -3.35 6.48 21.78
N LEU A 136 -2.72 5.82 22.75
CA LEU A 136 -1.27 5.82 22.90
C LEU A 136 -0.56 5.09 21.76
N VAL A 137 -1.20 4.06 21.21
CA VAL A 137 -0.67 3.34 20.05
C VAL A 137 -0.69 4.23 18.81
N TRP A 138 -1.82 4.91 18.53
CA TRP A 138 -1.94 5.78 17.36
C TRP A 138 -1.04 7.01 17.43
N ASN A 139 -0.76 7.54 18.63
CA ASN A 139 0.16 8.67 18.82
C ASN A 139 1.63 8.36 18.45
N ARG A 140 2.00 7.07 18.29
CA ARG A 140 3.33 6.67 17.79
C ARG A 140 3.50 6.96 16.29
N PHE A 141 2.40 7.09 15.56
CA PHE A 141 2.43 7.37 14.12
C PHE A 141 2.43 8.88 13.87
N LYS A 142 3.21 9.35 12.89
CA LYS A 142 3.21 10.77 12.49
C LYS A 142 1.88 11.21 11.88
N ARG A 143 1.13 10.24 11.35
CA ARG A 143 -0.23 10.41 10.81
C ARG A 143 -1.19 9.57 11.63
N GLY A 144 -2.38 10.10 11.85
CA GLY A 144 -3.41 9.45 12.65
C GLY A 144 -3.96 8.17 12.05
N LYS A 145 -4.92 7.55 12.76
CA LYS A 145 -5.54 6.27 12.39
C LYS A 145 -6.11 6.28 10.96
N GLU A 146 -6.80 7.35 10.57
CA GLU A 146 -7.49 7.47 9.28
C GLU A 146 -6.51 7.39 8.09
N GLN A 147 -5.37 8.09 8.16
CA GLN A 147 -4.36 8.04 7.12
C GLN A 147 -3.65 6.68 7.06
N GLN A 148 -3.45 6.05 8.21
CA GLN A 148 -2.93 4.68 8.24
C GLN A 148 -3.92 3.70 7.61
N GLU A 149 -5.21 3.78 7.93
CA GLU A 149 -6.26 2.96 7.34
C GLU A 149 -6.31 3.14 5.82
N TRP A 150 -6.35 4.39 5.34
CA TRP A 150 -6.30 4.69 3.91
C TRP A 150 -5.11 3.98 3.24
N TYR A 151 -3.91 4.13 3.80
CA TYR A 151 -2.70 3.55 3.23
C TYR A 151 -2.75 2.02 3.16
N TYR A 152 -3.14 1.35 4.23
CA TYR A 152 -3.25 -0.12 4.23
C TYR A 152 -4.27 -0.63 3.24
N ARG A 153 -5.42 0.04 3.11
CA ARG A 153 -6.45 -0.35 2.15
C ARG A 153 -5.99 -0.16 0.70
N GLN A 154 -5.29 0.94 0.40
CA GLN A 154 -4.71 1.16 -0.92
C GLN A 154 -3.60 0.16 -1.25
N LEU A 155 -2.77 -0.20 -0.27
CA LEU A 155 -1.76 -1.24 -0.42
C LEU A 155 -2.36 -2.60 -0.78
N ILE A 156 -3.42 -3.02 -0.11
CA ILE A 156 -4.11 -4.28 -0.39
C ILE A 156 -4.62 -4.29 -1.84
N GLU A 157 -5.26 -3.21 -2.29
CA GLU A 157 -5.72 -3.08 -3.68
C GLU A 157 -4.56 -3.18 -4.67
N SER A 158 -3.44 -2.54 -4.38
CA SER A 158 -2.25 -2.55 -5.25
C SER A 158 -1.57 -3.91 -5.29
N LEU A 159 -1.38 -4.55 -4.14
CA LEU A 159 -0.80 -5.87 -4.03
C LEU A 159 -1.64 -6.95 -4.74
N GLY A 160 -2.97 -6.78 -4.78
CA GLY A 160 -3.91 -7.68 -5.45
C GLY A 160 -4.15 -7.36 -6.93
N HIS A 161 -3.57 -6.29 -7.48
CA HIS A 161 -3.92 -5.76 -8.81
C HIS A 161 -3.76 -6.79 -9.92
N GLU A 162 -2.62 -7.48 -10.00
CA GLU A 162 -2.39 -8.48 -11.06
C GLU A 162 -2.82 -9.89 -10.66
N SER A 163 -2.58 -10.27 -9.41
CA SER A 163 -2.90 -11.61 -8.89
C SER A 163 -2.99 -11.61 -7.38
N ALA A 164 -3.99 -12.30 -6.86
CA ALA A 164 -4.08 -12.60 -5.43
C ALA A 164 -3.10 -13.72 -5.05
N PHE A 165 -2.64 -13.71 -3.79
CA PHE A 165 -1.80 -14.75 -3.20
C PHE A 165 -2.16 -14.95 -1.72
N PRO A 166 -1.93 -16.13 -1.12
CA PRO A 166 -2.43 -16.46 0.22
C PRO A 166 -2.02 -15.47 1.32
N LEU A 167 -0.80 -14.92 1.24
CA LEU A 167 -0.31 -13.95 2.21
C LEU A 167 -1.10 -12.63 2.18
N LEU A 168 -1.60 -12.23 1.00
CA LEU A 168 -2.45 -11.04 0.85
C LEU A 168 -3.78 -11.22 1.59
N THR A 169 -4.41 -12.38 1.50
CA THR A 169 -5.64 -12.68 2.24
C THR A 169 -5.44 -12.56 3.77
N LEU A 170 -4.28 -12.98 4.27
CA LEU A 170 -3.95 -12.79 5.68
C LEU A 170 -3.79 -11.31 6.04
N LEU A 171 -3.15 -10.51 5.18
CA LEU A 171 -3.04 -9.07 5.39
C LEU A 171 -4.42 -8.39 5.41
N GLU A 172 -5.31 -8.75 4.49
CA GLU A 172 -6.69 -8.25 4.43
C GLU A 172 -7.42 -8.51 5.76
N GLN A 173 -7.40 -9.75 6.25
CA GLN A 173 -8.04 -10.13 7.51
C GLN A 173 -7.49 -9.34 8.71
N GLU A 174 -6.18 -9.20 8.82
CA GLU A 174 -5.55 -8.48 9.93
C GLU A 174 -5.81 -6.96 9.85
N VAL A 175 -5.92 -6.39 8.65
CA VAL A 175 -6.30 -4.99 8.45
C VAL A 175 -7.77 -4.76 8.83
N GLU A 176 -8.67 -5.69 8.51
CA GLU A 176 -10.07 -5.64 8.97
C GLU A 176 -10.18 -5.75 10.49
N LEU A 177 -9.36 -6.57 11.14
CA LEU A 177 -9.30 -6.63 12.60
C LEU A 177 -8.80 -5.32 13.21
N LEU A 178 -7.86 -4.64 12.56
CA LEU A 178 -7.25 -3.41 13.07
C LEU A 178 -8.16 -2.19 12.90
N PHE A 179 -8.82 -2.05 11.75
CA PHE A 179 -9.55 -0.84 11.37
C PHE A 179 -11.08 -1.02 11.34
N GLY A 180 -11.57 -2.26 11.33
CA GLY A 180 -12.95 -2.64 11.11
C GLY A 180 -13.20 -3.05 9.66
N ALA A 181 -14.30 -3.77 9.43
CA ALA A 181 -14.71 -4.14 8.08
C ALA A 181 -14.96 -2.88 7.22
N ARG A 182 -14.61 -2.97 5.95
CA ARG A 182 -14.89 -1.89 4.98
C ARG A 182 -16.41 -1.70 4.92
N ALA A 183 -16.91 -0.48 5.17
CA ALA A 183 -18.30 -0.17 4.91
C ALA A 183 -18.57 -0.47 3.42
N GLU A 184 -19.49 -1.39 3.14
CA GLU A 184 -19.90 -1.67 1.77
C GLU A 184 -20.38 -0.36 1.16
N SER A 185 -19.59 0.18 0.22
CA SER A 185 -20.08 1.26 -0.63
C SER A 185 -21.21 0.67 -1.44
N SER A 186 -22.45 0.95 -1.02
CA SER A 186 -23.67 0.57 -1.71
C SER A 186 -23.63 1.15 -3.14
N LYS A 187 -23.11 0.38 -4.08
CA LYS A 187 -23.39 0.57 -5.50
C LYS A 187 -24.84 0.16 -5.76
N THR A 188 -25.77 0.84 -5.11
CA THR A 188 -27.15 0.89 -5.61
C THR A 188 -27.17 1.90 -6.73
N SER A 189 -26.91 1.43 -7.92
CA SER A 189 -27.32 2.07 -9.14
C SER A 189 -28.82 2.30 -9.04
N LYS A 190 -29.24 3.52 -8.66
CA LYS A 190 -30.59 3.99 -8.91
C LYS A 190 -30.73 4.07 -10.43
N LEU A 191 -31.28 3.02 -11.05
CA LEU A 191 -32.02 3.16 -12.29
C LEU A 191 -33.15 4.11 -11.95
N LYS A 192 -33.00 5.37 -12.31
CA LYS A 192 -34.13 6.28 -12.44
C LYS A 192 -34.90 5.81 -13.67
N SER A 193 -36.02 5.15 -13.45
CA SER A 193 -37.09 5.02 -14.42
C SER A 193 -37.59 6.44 -14.72
N GLU A 194 -37.29 6.93 -15.90
CA GLU A 194 -37.92 8.15 -16.44
C GLU A 194 -39.41 7.86 -16.64
N PRO A 195 -40.32 8.76 -16.18
CA PRO A 195 -41.72 8.62 -16.50
C PRO A 195 -41.92 8.94 -18.01
N VAL A 196 -42.60 8.05 -18.69
CA VAL A 196 -43.14 8.21 -20.04
C VAL A 196 -43.99 9.45 -20.03
N ARG A 197 -43.60 10.47 -20.78
CA ARG A 197 -44.45 11.63 -21.09
C ARG A 197 -45.48 11.21 -22.15
N GLU A 198 -46.75 11.21 -21.76
CA GLU A 198 -47.87 11.18 -22.67
C GLU A 198 -47.81 12.41 -23.57
N ALA A 199 -47.92 12.19 -24.86
CA ALA A 199 -48.03 13.22 -25.88
C ALA A 199 -49.43 13.84 -25.84
N GLU A 200 -49.56 15.06 -25.32
CA GLU A 200 -50.72 15.87 -25.54
C GLU A 200 -50.60 16.56 -26.91
N MET A 201 -51.61 16.30 -27.79
CA MET A 201 -51.82 16.93 -29.06
C MET A 201 -52.32 18.38 -28.84
N GLU A 202 -51.60 19.35 -29.35
CA GLU A 202 -52.13 20.72 -29.50
C GLU A 202 -52.77 20.90 -30.87
N PRO A 203 -53.89 21.67 -30.99
CA PRO A 203 -54.54 21.94 -32.24
C PRO A 203 -53.89 23.13 -32.98
N GLU A 204 -53.88 23.00 -34.30
CA GLU A 204 -53.52 24.03 -35.27
C GLU A 204 -54.34 25.30 -35.09
N THR A 205 -53.71 26.50 -35.08
CA THR A 205 -54.33 27.74 -35.49
C THR A 205 -53.41 28.61 -36.32
N GLU A 206 -53.91 28.91 -37.44
CA GLU A 206 -53.62 29.85 -38.53
C GLU A 206 -52.68 31.04 -38.28
N ALA A 207 -51.93 31.34 -39.34
CA ALA A 207 -51.21 32.60 -39.60
C ALA A 207 -52.12 33.79 -39.80
N PRO A 208 -51.65 35.03 -39.66
CA PRO A 208 -51.58 35.88 -40.84
C PRO A 208 -50.28 36.69 -41.01
N LEU A 209 -50.11 37.02 -42.27
CA LEU A 209 -49.23 37.87 -43.03
C LEU A 209 -48.99 39.27 -42.45
N GLY A 210 -47.85 39.88 -42.75
CA GLY A 210 -47.72 41.34 -42.82
C GLY A 210 -46.30 41.86 -42.60
N GLU A 211 -45.60 42.12 -43.64
CA GLU A 211 -44.90 43.37 -43.99
C GLU A 211 -44.00 44.00 -42.91
N GLY A 212 -42.85 44.45 -43.16
CA GLY A 212 -42.19 45.15 -44.23
C GLY A 212 -40.90 45.79 -43.74
N LEU A 213 -39.94 45.82 -44.60
CA LEU A 213 -39.01 46.89 -44.96
C LEU A 213 -38.07 47.58 -43.94
N ASP A 214 -36.84 47.67 -44.42
CA ASP A 214 -35.83 48.74 -44.31
C ASP A 214 -35.06 48.84 -43.00
N GLY A 215 -33.76 48.92 -43.00
CA GLY A 215 -32.81 49.54 -43.87
C GLY A 215 -31.54 49.87 -43.07
N LYS A 216 -30.44 49.78 -43.76
CA LYS A 216 -29.20 50.57 -43.66
C LYS A 216 -28.29 50.51 -42.47
N SER A 217 -27.11 50.04 -42.79
CA SER A 217 -25.81 50.74 -42.88
C SER A 217 -25.15 51.26 -41.63
N GLY A 218 -23.87 50.94 -41.56
CA GLY A 218 -22.80 51.88 -41.23
C GLY A 218 -22.02 51.62 -40.02
N GLU A 219 -20.86 51.42 -40.22
CA GLU A 219 -19.44 51.63 -39.94
C GLU A 219 -18.73 50.54 -39.19
#